data_84803d047788c7a076b637347d0f2bb0
#
_entry.id   84803d047788c7a076b637347d0f2bb0
#
_cell.length_a   1.000
_cell.length_b   1.000
_cell.length_c   1.000
_cell.angle_alpha   90.00
_cell.angle_beta   90.00
_cell.angle_gamma   90.00
#
_symmetry.space_group_name_H-M   'P 1'
#
loop_
_entity.id
_entity.type
_entity.pdbx_description
1 polymer ?
#
loop_
_entity_poly.entity_id
_entity_poly.type
_entity_poly.pdbx_seq_one_letter_code
_entity_poly.pdbx_strand_id
1 'polypeptide(L)'
;TLGYLIDPNHTVANRFTIQNDYVLEAMGFFISTENIESSNVIVSIREDNDGIPGNLVSDLSIWEHQVDLLNQSNYNLIITTDLCIYLDKDNYYWWTIEAADDSTNATWIHSNYAFYNTATSSDGGNSWEYSLSYAGAGAIFAEQVYETDAIIGDINSDFTANVIDVVSLVGYILGDANLNQEQINAADINNDNSID
;
A
#
# COMPACT_ATOMS: atom_id res chain seq x y z
N THR A 1 21.08 19.45 -4.20
CA THR A 1 20.54 18.20 -3.60
C THR A 1 20.37 17.19 -4.72
N LEU A 2 20.73 15.92 -4.48
CA LEU A 2 20.48 14.85 -5.43
C LEU A 2 19.07 14.30 -5.16
N GLY A 3 18.15 14.50 -6.11
CA GLY A 3 16.77 14.08 -5.96
C GLY A 3 15.90 14.45 -7.14
N TYR A 4 14.64 14.07 -7.05
CA TYR A 4 13.61 14.43 -8.00
C TYR A 4 12.88 15.69 -7.55
N LEU A 5 12.77 16.66 -8.43
CA LEU A 5 11.94 17.84 -8.19
C LEU A 5 10.47 17.44 -8.11
N ILE A 6 9.79 17.97 -7.10
CA ILE A 6 8.34 17.86 -6.90
C ILE A 6 7.78 19.28 -6.88
N ASP A 7 7.04 19.62 -7.90
CA ASP A 7 6.34 20.90 -8.06
C ASP A 7 5.03 20.67 -8.86
N PRO A 8 4.19 21.66 -9.12
CA PRO A 8 2.92 21.49 -9.83
C PRO A 8 3.00 20.79 -11.20
N ASN A 9 4.18 20.80 -11.83
CA ASN A 9 4.39 20.11 -13.09
C ASN A 9 5.10 18.76 -12.93
N HIS A 10 5.94 18.60 -11.91
CA HIS A 10 6.81 17.44 -11.77
C HIS A 10 6.33 16.52 -10.65
N THR A 11 5.98 15.32 -11.03
CA THR A 11 5.56 14.22 -10.15
C THR A 11 6.43 13.01 -10.39
N VAL A 12 6.72 12.24 -9.35
CA VAL A 12 7.59 11.06 -9.45
C VAL A 12 6.96 9.87 -8.74
N ALA A 13 7.15 8.70 -9.34
CA ALA A 13 6.70 7.44 -8.79
C ALA A 13 7.80 6.37 -8.87
N ASN A 14 7.85 5.49 -7.86
CA ASN A 14 8.66 4.28 -7.90
C ASN A 14 7.77 3.04 -7.84
N ARG A 15 8.07 2.06 -8.70
CA ARG A 15 7.35 0.80 -8.79
C ARG A 15 7.88 -0.20 -7.79
N PHE A 16 7.00 -0.93 -7.14
CA PHE A 16 7.36 -2.06 -6.30
C PHE A 16 6.42 -3.24 -6.53
N THR A 17 6.81 -4.40 -6.06
CA THR A 17 5.99 -5.62 -6.08
C THR A 17 6.14 -6.33 -4.76
N ILE A 18 5.16 -7.13 -4.41
CA ILE A 18 5.10 -7.93 -3.20
C ILE A 18 4.86 -9.40 -3.56
N GLN A 19 5.38 -10.31 -2.74
CA GLN A 19 5.30 -11.76 -2.98
C GLN A 19 4.21 -12.45 -2.16
N ASN A 20 3.68 -11.78 -1.16
CA ASN A 20 2.59 -12.21 -0.31
C ASN A 20 1.58 -11.09 -0.19
N ASP A 21 0.40 -11.40 0.30
CA ASP A 21 -0.59 -10.39 0.65
C ASP A 21 -0.14 -9.62 1.90
N TYR A 22 -0.27 -8.30 1.85
CA TYR A 22 0.13 -7.41 2.95
C TYR A 22 -0.93 -6.37 3.26
N VAL A 23 -1.01 -5.99 4.52
CA VAL A 23 -1.63 -4.73 4.93
C VAL A 23 -0.52 -3.71 5.12
N LEU A 24 -0.55 -2.64 4.36
CA LEU A 24 0.36 -1.53 4.47
C LEU A 24 0.08 -0.75 5.75
N GLU A 25 1.08 -0.62 6.63
CA GLU A 25 0.94 0.05 7.93
C GLU A 25 1.52 1.45 7.93
N ALA A 26 2.70 1.61 7.30
CA ALA A 26 3.39 2.88 7.26
C ALA A 26 4.27 3.02 6.02
N MET A 27 4.54 4.27 5.64
CA MET A 27 5.52 4.63 4.63
C MET A 27 6.41 5.76 5.14
N GLY A 28 7.69 5.72 4.78
CA GLY A 28 8.64 6.77 5.11
C GLY A 28 9.36 7.30 3.87
N PHE A 29 9.53 8.61 3.77
CA PHE A 29 10.14 9.32 2.63
C PHE A 29 11.18 10.31 3.09
N PHE A 30 12.29 10.41 2.36
CA PHE A 30 13.28 11.45 2.58
C PHE A 30 13.05 12.59 1.58
N ILE A 31 12.49 13.69 2.08
CA ILE A 31 12.13 14.86 1.28
C ILE A 31 12.86 16.11 1.83
N SER A 32 13.24 16.99 0.95
CA SER A 32 13.84 18.29 1.26
C SER A 32 13.03 19.40 0.62
N THR A 33 13.00 20.56 1.26
CA THR A 33 12.59 21.82 0.64
C THR A 33 13.83 22.68 0.44
N GLU A 34 13.98 23.30 -0.72
CA GLU A 34 15.08 24.21 -1.01
C GLU A 34 14.56 25.65 -1.09
N ASN A 35 15.14 26.53 -0.29
CA ASN A 35 14.86 27.98 -0.30
C ASN A 35 13.44 28.43 0.07
N ILE A 36 12.64 27.57 0.67
CA ILE A 36 11.32 27.89 1.23
C ILE A 36 11.17 27.30 2.63
N GLU A 37 10.40 27.97 3.49
CA GLU A 37 10.26 27.55 4.89
C GLU A 37 9.51 26.22 5.03
N SER A 38 8.49 26.01 4.20
CA SER A 38 7.70 24.77 4.16
C SER A 38 7.12 24.55 2.78
N SER A 39 6.74 23.31 2.51
CA SER A 39 6.06 22.89 1.29
C SER A 39 5.10 21.77 1.61
N ASN A 40 3.98 21.66 0.90
CA ASN A 40 3.07 20.53 1.04
C ASN A 40 3.25 19.58 -0.14
N VAL A 41 3.26 18.29 0.15
CA VAL A 41 3.32 17.22 -0.85
C VAL A 41 2.19 16.22 -0.61
N ILE A 42 1.73 15.60 -1.67
CA ILE A 42 0.81 14.47 -1.63
C ILE A 42 1.62 13.20 -1.90
N VAL A 43 1.39 12.21 -1.06
CA VAL A 43 1.93 10.86 -1.22
C VAL A 43 0.77 9.91 -1.49
N SER A 44 0.91 9.00 -2.44
CA SER A 44 -0.14 8.03 -2.73
C SER A 44 0.40 6.66 -3.13
N ILE A 45 -0.45 5.63 -2.97
CA ILE A 45 -0.24 4.30 -3.52
C ILE A 45 -1.22 4.09 -4.67
N ARG A 46 -0.68 3.70 -5.80
CA ARG A 46 -1.43 3.49 -7.04
C ARG A 46 -1.23 2.08 -7.59
N GLU A 47 -2.23 1.59 -8.28
CA GLU A 47 -2.13 0.37 -9.08
C GLU A 47 -1.18 0.56 -10.26
N ASP A 48 -0.68 -0.54 -10.79
CA ASP A 48 0.07 -0.52 -12.04
C ASP A 48 -0.88 -0.53 -13.24
N ASN A 49 -0.65 0.37 -14.16
CA ASN A 49 -1.36 0.44 -15.44
C ASN A 49 -0.36 0.28 -16.59
N ASP A 50 -0.11 -0.97 -16.99
CA ASP A 50 0.83 -1.30 -18.08
C ASP A 50 2.25 -0.69 -17.90
N GLY A 51 2.74 -0.67 -16.65
CA GLY A 51 4.10 -0.21 -16.33
C GLY A 51 4.22 1.27 -16.01
N ILE A 52 3.11 1.98 -15.82
CA ILE A 52 3.03 3.35 -15.33
C ILE A 52 2.02 3.46 -14.18
N PRO A 53 2.09 4.50 -13.33
CA PRO A 53 1.10 4.73 -12.28
C PRO A 53 -0.33 4.85 -12.83
N GLY A 54 -1.24 4.06 -12.25
CA GLY A 54 -2.67 4.04 -12.58
C GLY A 54 -3.53 4.73 -11.51
N ASN A 55 -4.69 4.15 -11.24
CA ASN A 55 -5.62 4.64 -10.22
C ASN A 55 -5.06 4.46 -8.80
N LEU A 56 -5.63 5.16 -7.84
CA LEU A 56 -5.40 4.88 -6.43
C LEU A 56 -5.85 3.45 -6.10
N VAL A 57 -5.09 2.74 -5.25
CA VAL A 57 -5.46 1.40 -4.77
C VAL A 57 -6.79 1.46 -4.02
N SER A 58 -7.03 2.54 -3.28
CA SER A 58 -8.29 2.87 -2.63
C SER A 58 -8.42 4.38 -2.45
N ASP A 59 -9.61 4.87 -2.17
CA ASP A 59 -9.84 6.29 -1.86
C ASP A 59 -9.07 6.77 -0.63
N LEU A 60 -8.59 5.84 0.20
CA LEU A 60 -7.79 6.11 1.40
C LEU A 60 -6.28 6.04 1.16
N SER A 61 -5.84 5.69 -0.04
CA SER A 61 -4.40 5.52 -0.36
C SER A 61 -3.72 6.81 -0.84
N ILE A 62 -4.11 7.94 -0.25
CA ILE A 62 -3.59 9.27 -0.57
C ILE A 62 -3.48 10.13 0.71
N TRP A 63 -2.34 10.79 0.91
CA TRP A 63 -2.05 11.56 2.13
C TRP A 63 -1.30 12.85 1.78
N GLU A 64 -1.69 13.95 2.43
CA GLU A 64 -1.00 15.22 2.34
C GLU A 64 -0.05 15.40 3.54
N HIS A 65 1.15 15.86 3.28
CA HIS A 65 2.19 16.12 4.29
C HIS A 65 2.83 17.47 4.09
N GLN A 66 3.02 18.18 5.23
CA GLN A 66 3.85 19.35 5.27
C GLN A 66 5.32 18.94 5.43
N VAL A 67 6.17 19.51 4.61
CA VAL A 67 7.64 19.36 4.64
C VAL A 67 8.24 20.69 5.06
N ASP A 68 8.90 20.72 6.19
CA ASP A 68 9.53 21.93 6.71
C ASP A 68 11.01 22.00 6.36
N LEU A 69 11.53 23.22 6.19
CA LEU A 69 12.97 23.45 6.06
C LEU A 69 13.64 23.22 7.42
N LEU A 70 14.43 22.17 7.54
CA LEU A 70 15.20 21.90 8.76
C LEU A 70 16.51 22.67 8.76
N ASN A 71 16.73 23.44 9.82
CA ASN A 71 17.93 24.29 10.00
C ASN A 71 19.26 23.52 10.08
N GLN A 72 19.26 22.19 10.16
CA GLN A 72 20.47 21.37 10.36
C GLN A 72 20.52 20.06 9.55
N SER A 73 19.50 19.72 8.81
CA SER A 73 19.46 18.51 7.98
C SER A 73 19.10 18.86 6.55
N ASN A 74 19.71 18.17 5.60
CA ASN A 74 19.42 18.39 4.18
C ASN A 74 18.12 17.69 3.71
N TYR A 75 17.37 17.06 4.62
CA TYR A 75 16.14 16.33 4.31
C TYR A 75 15.30 16.10 5.56
N ASN A 76 14.00 15.95 5.35
CA ASN A 76 13.03 15.48 6.35
C ASN A 76 12.72 14.00 6.08
N LEU A 77 12.60 13.21 7.14
CA LEU A 77 11.93 11.92 7.08
C LEU A 77 10.46 12.15 7.42
N ILE A 78 9.60 11.99 6.42
CA ILE A 78 8.15 11.99 6.61
C ILE A 78 7.71 10.55 6.81
N ILE A 79 6.90 10.29 7.82
CA ILE A 79 6.32 8.98 8.07
C ILE A 79 4.80 9.12 8.09
N THR A 80 4.14 8.37 7.22
CA THR A 80 2.69 8.18 7.23
C THR A 80 2.39 6.88 7.94
N THR A 81 1.51 6.88 8.93
CA THR A 81 1.12 5.71 9.74
C THR A 81 -0.36 5.44 9.64
N ASP A 82 -0.79 4.31 10.21
CA ASP A 82 -2.20 3.89 10.28
C ASP A 82 -2.89 3.78 8.92
N LEU A 83 -2.16 3.26 7.93
CA LEU A 83 -2.60 3.25 6.55
C LEU A 83 -3.69 2.21 6.27
N CYS A 84 -3.58 1.00 6.81
CA CYS A 84 -4.53 -0.11 6.65
C CYS A 84 -4.94 -0.36 5.18
N ILE A 85 -3.99 -0.25 4.25
CA ILE A 85 -4.22 -0.49 2.82
C ILE A 85 -3.84 -1.93 2.49
N TYR A 86 -4.80 -2.70 2.00
CA TYR A 86 -4.57 -4.07 1.55
C TYR A 86 -3.89 -4.09 0.18
N LEU A 87 -2.84 -4.88 0.05
CA LEU A 87 -2.09 -5.09 -1.17
C LEU A 87 -2.05 -6.58 -1.50
N ASP A 88 -2.54 -6.95 -2.67
CA ASP A 88 -2.55 -8.32 -3.16
C ASP A 88 -1.18 -8.75 -3.68
N LYS A 89 -0.81 -9.99 -3.41
CA LYS A 89 0.41 -10.63 -3.93
C LYS A 89 0.45 -10.63 -5.47
N ASP A 90 1.66 -10.72 -6.00
CA ASP A 90 1.95 -10.83 -7.43
C ASP A 90 1.53 -9.61 -8.27
N ASN A 91 0.96 -8.57 -7.63
CA ASN A 91 0.66 -7.31 -8.27
C ASN A 91 1.86 -6.34 -8.19
N TYR A 92 1.85 -5.38 -9.10
CA TYR A 92 2.75 -4.25 -9.08
C TYR A 92 2.00 -3.02 -8.60
N TYR A 93 2.70 -2.21 -7.81
CA TYR A 93 2.18 -0.98 -7.25
C TYR A 93 3.17 0.15 -7.47
N TRP A 94 2.67 1.37 -7.40
CA TRP A 94 3.46 2.58 -7.47
C TRP A 94 3.23 3.41 -6.21
N TRP A 95 4.29 3.86 -5.58
CA TRP A 95 4.22 4.92 -4.60
C TRP A 95 4.62 6.22 -5.28
N THR A 96 3.78 7.25 -5.15
CA THR A 96 3.97 8.52 -5.85
C THR A 96 4.16 9.65 -4.86
N ILE A 97 4.90 10.68 -5.28
CA ILE A 97 4.97 11.96 -4.61
C ILE A 97 4.66 13.05 -5.63
N GLU A 98 3.69 13.87 -5.30
CA GLU A 98 3.11 14.93 -6.15
C GLU A 98 3.00 16.24 -5.38
N ALA A 99 2.82 17.34 -6.11
CA ALA A 99 2.53 18.64 -5.52
C ALA A 99 1.14 18.64 -4.88
N ALA A 100 1.02 19.25 -3.69
CA ALA A 100 -0.28 19.46 -3.06
C ALA A 100 -0.96 20.73 -3.57
N ASP A 101 -0.18 21.73 -3.97
CA ASP A 101 -0.66 23.01 -4.47
C ASP A 101 0.35 23.72 -5.40
N ASP A 102 -0.03 24.88 -5.94
CA ASP A 102 0.79 25.66 -6.86
C ASP A 102 2.08 26.23 -6.21
N SER A 103 2.20 26.24 -4.89
CA SER A 103 3.36 26.70 -4.16
C SER A 103 4.34 25.57 -3.79
N THR A 104 3.97 24.33 -4.06
CA THR A 104 4.82 23.16 -3.77
C THR A 104 6.16 23.28 -4.48
N ASN A 105 7.23 23.15 -3.70
CA ASN A 105 8.61 23.10 -4.20
C ASN A 105 9.45 22.23 -3.26
N ALA A 106 9.51 20.96 -3.56
CA ALA A 106 10.20 19.95 -2.75
C ALA A 106 11.10 19.08 -3.62
N THR A 107 11.98 18.35 -2.99
CA THR A 107 12.87 17.39 -3.65
C THR A 107 12.78 16.05 -2.94
N TRP A 108 12.33 15.01 -3.65
CA TRP A 108 12.43 13.65 -3.15
C TRP A 108 13.87 13.17 -3.32
N ILE A 109 14.57 12.99 -2.21
CA ILE A 109 15.97 12.55 -2.21
C ILE A 109 16.03 11.15 -2.82
N HIS A 110 16.96 10.89 -3.73
CA HIS A 110 17.14 9.57 -4.30
C HIS A 110 18.44 8.90 -3.81
N SER A 111 18.44 7.58 -3.84
CA SER A 111 19.62 6.76 -3.59
C SER A 111 20.55 6.77 -4.80
N ASN A 112 21.85 6.87 -4.58
CA ASN A 112 22.86 6.74 -5.64
C ASN A 112 23.26 5.29 -5.93
N TYR A 113 22.67 4.31 -5.23
CA TYR A 113 23.14 2.91 -5.22
C TYR A 113 22.12 1.92 -5.81
N ALA A 114 20.90 2.33 -6.05
CA ALA A 114 19.86 1.43 -6.53
C ALA A 114 19.13 2.04 -7.73
N PHE A 115 19.07 1.29 -8.83
CA PHE A 115 18.20 1.60 -9.96
C PHE A 115 16.89 0.86 -9.77
N TYR A 116 15.81 1.59 -9.94
CA TYR A 116 14.45 1.11 -9.81
C TYR A 116 13.61 1.50 -11.02
N ASN A 117 12.51 0.80 -11.19
CA ASN A 117 11.46 1.20 -12.11
C ASN A 117 10.83 2.50 -11.60
N THR A 118 11.12 3.59 -12.28
CA THR A 118 10.69 4.94 -11.93
C THR A 118 9.84 5.48 -13.05
N ALA A 119 8.77 6.18 -12.71
CA ALA A 119 7.99 6.96 -13.65
C ALA A 119 8.05 8.44 -13.23
N THR A 120 8.22 9.32 -14.20
CA THR A 120 8.22 10.76 -14.00
C THR A 120 7.14 11.39 -14.86
N SER A 121 6.52 12.43 -14.34
CA SER A 121 5.57 13.27 -15.06
C SER A 121 6.10 14.70 -15.11
N SER A 122 5.87 15.39 -16.22
CA SER A 122 6.16 16.81 -16.41
C SER A 122 4.90 17.66 -16.61
N ASP A 123 3.74 17.09 -16.32
CA ASP A 123 2.41 17.71 -16.47
C ASP A 123 1.48 17.42 -15.27
N GLY A 124 2.07 17.29 -14.07
CA GLY A 124 1.35 17.10 -12.82
C GLY A 124 0.68 15.73 -12.70
N GLY A 125 1.26 14.68 -13.27
CA GLY A 125 0.73 13.31 -13.18
C GLY A 125 -0.30 12.93 -14.24
N ASN A 126 -0.56 13.80 -15.23
CA ASN A 126 -1.50 13.49 -16.32
C ASN A 126 -0.92 12.51 -17.35
N SER A 127 0.39 12.59 -17.57
CA SER A 127 1.13 11.62 -18.39
C SER A 127 2.41 11.19 -17.69
N TRP A 128 2.88 9.98 -18.00
CA TRP A 128 4.02 9.38 -17.34
C TRP A 128 5.06 8.89 -18.34
N GLU A 129 6.33 9.15 -18.04
CA GLU A 129 7.48 8.58 -18.73
C GLU A 129 8.15 7.55 -17.82
N TYR A 130 8.15 6.28 -18.25
CA TYR A 130 8.83 5.20 -17.54
C TYR A 130 10.33 5.21 -17.83
N SER A 131 11.13 5.00 -16.81
CA SER A 131 12.57 4.83 -16.93
C SER A 131 13.13 3.94 -15.82
N LEU A 132 14.28 3.31 -16.10
CA LEU A 132 15.09 2.71 -15.05
C LEU A 132 16.02 3.80 -14.49
N SER A 133 15.74 4.30 -13.30
CA SER A 133 16.45 5.41 -12.70
C SER A 133 16.71 5.17 -11.21
N TYR A 134 17.30 6.15 -10.52
CA TYR A 134 17.54 6.02 -9.08
C TYR A 134 16.21 5.99 -8.31
N ALA A 135 16.14 5.10 -7.31
CA ALA A 135 14.96 5.06 -6.44
C ALA A 135 14.90 6.30 -5.54
N GLY A 136 13.72 6.87 -5.39
CA GLY A 136 13.46 7.79 -4.30
C GLY A 136 13.73 7.12 -2.95
N ALA A 137 14.41 7.82 -2.06
CA ALA A 137 14.78 7.27 -0.75
C ALA A 137 13.56 7.20 0.17
N GLY A 138 13.32 6.00 0.70
CA GLY A 138 12.21 5.76 1.61
C GLY A 138 12.11 4.28 1.99
N ALA A 139 11.05 3.95 2.71
CA ALA A 139 10.74 2.59 3.13
C ALA A 139 9.23 2.38 3.21
N ILE A 140 8.79 1.17 2.95
CA ILE A 140 7.42 0.71 3.12
C ILE A 140 7.43 -0.32 4.26
N PHE A 141 6.50 -0.18 5.19
CA PHE A 141 6.29 -1.08 6.31
C PHE A 141 4.91 -1.69 6.17
N ALA A 142 4.84 -3.01 6.19
CA ALA A 142 3.61 -3.75 5.99
C ALA A 142 3.60 -5.03 6.82
N GLU A 143 2.43 -5.40 7.32
CA GLU A 143 2.21 -6.69 7.97
C GLU A 143 1.76 -7.71 6.92
N GLN A 144 2.39 -8.87 6.91
CA GLN A 144 1.98 -9.96 6.02
C GLN A 144 0.63 -10.50 6.46
N VAL A 145 -0.30 -10.54 5.53
CA VAL A 145 -1.55 -11.27 5.72
C VAL A 145 -1.24 -12.74 5.51
N TYR A 146 -1.27 -13.49 6.57
CA TYR A 146 -1.27 -14.94 6.46
C TYR A 146 -2.69 -15.34 6.10
N GLU A 147 -2.86 -16.07 4.99
CA GLU A 147 -4.05 -16.92 4.89
C GLU A 147 -3.97 -17.84 6.12
N THR A 148 -4.74 -17.56 7.13
CA THR A 148 -4.96 -18.55 8.16
C THR A 148 -5.63 -19.68 7.41
N ASP A 149 -4.92 -20.81 7.23
CA ASP A 149 -5.57 -22.05 6.83
C ASP A 149 -6.81 -22.13 7.71
N ALA A 150 -7.99 -22.16 7.07
CA ALA A 150 -9.23 -22.17 7.82
C ALA A 150 -9.10 -23.24 8.89
N ILE A 151 -9.14 -22.85 10.16
CA ILE A 151 -8.96 -23.82 11.24
C ILE A 151 -10.10 -24.81 11.05
N ILE A 152 -9.76 -26.04 10.70
CA ILE A 152 -10.76 -27.09 10.47
C ILE A 152 -11.64 -27.17 11.71
N GLY A 153 -12.94 -26.95 11.52
CA GLY A 153 -13.92 -26.93 12.61
C GLY A 153 -14.19 -25.52 13.21
N ASP A 154 -13.49 -24.48 12.83
CA ASP A 154 -13.79 -23.09 13.22
C ASP A 154 -14.77 -22.46 12.21
N ILE A 155 -16.05 -22.71 12.43
CA ILE A 155 -17.13 -22.31 11.52
C ILE A 155 -17.53 -20.84 11.72
N ASN A 156 -17.35 -20.32 12.93
CA ASN A 156 -17.69 -18.93 13.25
C ASN A 156 -16.53 -17.95 12.98
N SER A 157 -15.34 -18.48 12.62
CA SER A 157 -14.11 -17.72 12.31
C SER A 157 -13.60 -16.88 13.50
N ASP A 158 -13.73 -17.43 14.74
CA ASP A 158 -13.21 -16.79 15.95
C ASP A 158 -11.79 -17.29 16.34
N PHE A 159 -11.14 -18.04 15.46
CA PHE A 159 -9.82 -18.68 15.61
C PHE A 159 -9.77 -19.79 16.67
N THR A 160 -10.92 -20.36 17.03
CA THR A 160 -10.98 -21.42 18.04
C THR A 160 -12.07 -22.44 17.69
N ALA A 161 -11.68 -23.63 17.22
CA ALA A 161 -12.64 -24.72 17.02
C ALA A 161 -13.21 -25.20 18.38
N ASN A 162 -14.48 -24.90 18.64
CA ASN A 162 -15.14 -25.18 19.94
C ASN A 162 -16.65 -25.51 19.77
N VAL A 163 -17.39 -25.61 20.88
CA VAL A 163 -18.80 -25.94 20.86
C VAL A 163 -19.69 -24.94 20.12
N ILE A 164 -19.28 -23.69 20.00
CA ILE A 164 -20.05 -22.65 19.32
C ILE A 164 -20.08 -22.95 17.81
N ASP A 165 -19.00 -23.49 17.26
CA ASP A 165 -18.91 -23.93 15.87
C ASP A 165 -19.84 -25.09 15.59
N VAL A 166 -19.92 -26.04 16.52
CA VAL A 166 -20.87 -27.14 16.44
C VAL A 166 -22.32 -26.64 16.41
N VAL A 167 -22.65 -25.60 17.19
CA VAL A 167 -23.99 -24.98 17.16
C VAL A 167 -24.24 -24.32 15.80
N SER A 168 -23.25 -23.64 15.22
CA SER A 168 -23.32 -23.01 13.89
C SER A 168 -23.53 -24.08 12.80
N LEU A 169 -22.80 -25.19 12.88
CA LEU A 169 -22.93 -26.32 11.97
C LEU A 169 -24.32 -26.97 12.04
N VAL A 170 -24.81 -27.22 13.24
CA VAL A 170 -26.17 -27.78 13.45
C VAL A 170 -27.24 -26.83 12.91
N GLY A 171 -27.12 -25.55 13.12
CA GLY A 171 -28.01 -24.52 12.54
C GLY A 171 -28.03 -24.57 11.01
N TYR A 172 -26.89 -24.77 10.38
CA TYR A 172 -26.81 -24.96 8.93
C TYR A 172 -27.48 -26.24 8.45
N ILE A 173 -27.19 -27.39 9.08
CA ILE A 173 -27.77 -28.69 8.73
C ILE A 173 -29.30 -28.69 8.89
N LEU A 174 -29.81 -27.99 9.88
CA LEU A 174 -31.27 -27.85 10.11
C LEU A 174 -31.92 -26.82 9.17
N GLY A 175 -31.14 -26.08 8.41
CA GLY A 175 -31.64 -25.05 7.49
C GLY A 175 -31.98 -23.72 8.16
N ASP A 176 -31.57 -23.50 9.41
CA ASP A 176 -31.82 -22.28 10.19
C ASP A 176 -30.74 -21.21 9.98
N ALA A 177 -29.59 -21.58 9.37
CA ALA A 177 -28.46 -20.70 9.11
C ALA A 177 -27.88 -20.93 7.70
N ASN A 178 -27.21 -19.90 7.14
CA ASN A 178 -26.44 -20.01 5.90
C ASN A 178 -24.95 -19.85 6.24
N LEU A 179 -24.11 -20.68 5.65
CA LEU A 179 -22.66 -20.55 5.71
C LEU A 179 -22.12 -19.98 4.41
N ASN A 180 -21.10 -19.15 4.50
CA ASN A 180 -20.33 -18.70 3.34
C ASN A 180 -19.32 -19.80 2.90
N GLN A 181 -18.58 -19.59 1.79
CA GLN A 181 -17.68 -20.60 1.27
C GLN A 181 -16.51 -20.93 2.22
N GLU A 182 -15.98 -19.96 2.96
CA GLU A 182 -14.91 -20.17 3.94
C GLU A 182 -15.40 -21.02 5.12
N GLN A 183 -16.59 -20.74 5.63
CA GLN A 183 -17.24 -21.50 6.67
C GLN A 183 -17.57 -22.94 6.22
N ILE A 184 -17.98 -23.10 4.96
CA ILE A 184 -18.21 -24.44 4.36
C ILE A 184 -16.90 -25.22 4.30
N ASN A 185 -15.81 -24.58 3.88
CA ASN A 185 -14.48 -25.21 3.84
C ASN A 185 -13.99 -25.60 5.25
N ALA A 186 -14.25 -24.76 6.26
CA ALA A 186 -13.91 -25.08 7.65
C ALA A 186 -14.76 -26.22 8.23
N ALA A 187 -16.00 -26.40 7.75
CA ALA A 187 -16.91 -27.43 8.18
C ALA A 187 -16.67 -28.80 7.51
N ASP A 188 -16.07 -28.83 6.33
CA ASP A 188 -15.72 -30.03 5.57
C ASP A 188 -14.42 -30.65 6.12
N ILE A 189 -14.55 -31.40 7.22
CA ILE A 189 -13.39 -31.92 7.97
C ILE A 189 -12.65 -33.01 7.17
N ASN A 190 -13.34 -33.75 6.31
CA ASN A 190 -12.75 -34.86 5.54
C ASN A 190 -12.40 -34.45 4.10
N ASN A 191 -12.72 -33.21 3.71
CA ASN A 191 -12.42 -32.58 2.42
C ASN A 191 -13.07 -33.32 1.22
N ASP A 192 -14.28 -33.86 1.42
CA ASP A 192 -15.02 -34.58 0.37
C ASP A 192 -16.10 -33.75 -0.33
N ASN A 193 -16.15 -32.44 -0.02
CA ASN A 193 -17.11 -31.42 -0.47
C ASN A 193 -18.55 -31.66 0.03
N SER A 194 -18.71 -32.38 1.13
CA SER A 194 -19.98 -32.54 1.81
C SER A 194 -19.84 -32.14 3.28
N ILE A 195 -20.93 -31.62 3.86
CA ILE A 195 -21.01 -31.37 5.29
C ILE A 195 -21.94 -32.41 5.87
N ASP A 196 -21.40 -33.38 6.61
CA ASP A 196 -22.14 -34.49 7.21
C ASP A 196 -21.66 -34.83 8.64
#